data_2f64e6806807308d0174ee8def1e35cc
#
_entry.id   2f64e6806807308d0174ee8def1e35cc
#
_cell.length_a   1.000
_cell.length_b   1.000
_cell.length_c   1.000
_cell.angle_alpha   90.00
_cell.angle_beta   90.00
_cell.angle_gamma   90.00
#
_symmetry.space_group_name_H-M   'P 1'
#
loop_
_entity.id
_entity.type
_entity.pdbx_description
1 polymer ?
#
loop_
_entity_poly.entity_id
_entity_poly.type
_entity_poly.pdbx_seq_one_letter_code
_entity_poly.pdbx_strand_id
1 'polypeptide(L)'
;MKINIGSGYDKIPDFVSIDYDKDNEPDYCLNVETDTLPFEDNAVETVVAHHILEHLGDGYFHCLQELYRVCKHGAIIDIRVPHPRHDAFLADPTHRRPITPMGLQLFSKKFNELSKKNGWPSSTLAEYFKVDFDILEWHYIPEEKYKQAFVGKPKEFIEEYINERNNIIKEFHIKLIVNKE
;
A
#
# COMPACT_ATOMS: atom_id res chain seq x y z
N MET A 1 -9.52 -15.95 -5.28
CA MET A 1 -9.24 -15.17 -6.51
C MET A 1 -8.17 -14.13 -6.26
N LYS A 2 -7.60 -13.54 -7.33
CA LYS A 2 -6.57 -12.49 -7.25
C LYS A 2 -7.05 -11.27 -8.00
N ILE A 3 -6.81 -10.08 -7.48
CA ILE A 3 -7.24 -8.81 -8.09
C ILE A 3 -6.08 -7.82 -8.20
N ASN A 4 -6.10 -6.98 -9.23
CA ASN A 4 -5.17 -5.87 -9.45
C ASN A 4 -5.97 -4.57 -9.51
N ILE A 5 -5.88 -3.73 -8.48
CA ILE A 5 -6.58 -2.44 -8.41
C ILE A 5 -5.69 -1.32 -8.94
N GLY A 6 -6.32 -0.38 -9.68
CA GLY A 6 -5.57 0.65 -10.40
C GLY A 6 -4.64 0.03 -11.43
N SER A 7 -5.16 -0.93 -12.21
CA SER A 7 -4.34 -1.79 -13.08
C SER A 7 -3.66 -1.03 -14.21
N GLY A 8 -4.19 0.12 -14.61
CA GLY A 8 -3.72 0.82 -15.79
C GLY A 8 -3.68 -0.13 -16.99
N TYR A 9 -2.64 -0.01 -17.80
CA TYR A 9 -2.39 -0.92 -18.93
C TYR A 9 -1.74 -2.24 -18.53
N ASP A 10 -1.35 -2.42 -17.24
CA ASP A 10 -0.60 -3.59 -16.79
C ASP A 10 -1.55 -4.76 -16.47
N LYS A 11 -1.64 -5.70 -17.41
CA LYS A 11 -2.43 -6.93 -17.26
C LYS A 11 -1.58 -8.02 -16.65
N ILE A 12 -1.78 -8.25 -15.36
CA ILE A 12 -1.11 -9.35 -14.67
C ILE A 12 -1.85 -10.67 -14.95
N PRO A 13 -1.19 -11.70 -15.50
CA PRO A 13 -1.83 -12.99 -15.73
C PRO A 13 -2.49 -13.56 -14.47
N ASP A 14 -3.68 -14.14 -14.58
CA ASP A 14 -4.46 -14.71 -13.50
C ASP A 14 -5.01 -13.71 -12.44
N PHE A 15 -4.88 -12.41 -12.69
CA PHE A 15 -5.49 -11.37 -11.87
C PHE A 15 -6.67 -10.72 -12.59
N VAL A 16 -7.73 -10.48 -11.85
CA VAL A 16 -8.86 -9.64 -12.29
C VAL A 16 -8.44 -8.18 -12.19
N SER A 17 -8.45 -7.47 -13.30
CA SER A 17 -8.05 -6.07 -13.39
C SER A 17 -9.21 -5.13 -13.07
N ILE A 18 -8.92 -4.10 -12.26
CA ILE A 18 -9.87 -3.07 -11.83
C ILE A 18 -9.23 -1.71 -12.08
N ASP A 19 -9.91 -0.85 -12.84
CA ASP A 19 -9.47 0.51 -13.09
C ASP A 19 -10.68 1.41 -13.31
N TYR A 20 -10.56 2.71 -13.05
CA TYR A 20 -11.63 3.66 -13.31
C TYR A 20 -11.64 4.12 -14.78
N ASP A 21 -10.50 4.02 -15.47
CA ASP A 21 -10.37 4.40 -16.85
C ASP A 21 -10.68 3.22 -17.77
N LYS A 22 -11.79 3.35 -18.49
CA LYS A 22 -12.25 2.33 -19.47
C LYS A 22 -11.27 2.11 -20.61
N ASP A 23 -10.45 3.13 -20.96
CA ASP A 23 -9.51 3.04 -22.05
C ASP A 23 -8.33 2.11 -21.74
N ASN A 24 -8.15 1.76 -20.45
CA ASN A 24 -7.27 0.69 -19.99
C ASN A 24 -7.87 -0.72 -20.17
N GLU A 25 -9.11 -0.84 -20.63
CA GLU A 25 -9.83 -2.10 -20.85
C GLU A 25 -9.80 -3.05 -19.63
N PRO A 26 -10.11 -2.57 -18.40
CA PRO A 26 -10.12 -3.44 -17.22
C PRO A 26 -11.25 -4.46 -17.27
N ASP A 27 -11.13 -5.58 -16.52
CA ASP A 27 -12.22 -6.53 -16.35
C ASP A 27 -13.42 -5.88 -15.63
N TYR A 28 -13.14 -4.97 -14.69
CA TYR A 28 -14.14 -4.14 -14.02
C TYR A 28 -13.73 -2.67 -14.09
N CYS A 29 -14.54 -1.89 -14.81
CA CYS A 29 -14.37 -0.44 -14.85
C CYS A 29 -15.15 0.21 -13.69
N LEU A 30 -14.44 0.54 -12.59
CA LEU A 30 -15.03 1.14 -11.40
C LEU A 30 -14.01 2.01 -10.63
N ASN A 31 -14.53 2.94 -9.84
CA ASN A 31 -13.73 3.82 -9.00
C ASN A 31 -13.61 3.24 -7.59
N VAL A 32 -12.42 2.75 -7.21
CA VAL A 32 -12.17 2.16 -5.89
C VAL A 32 -12.35 3.15 -4.72
N GLU A 33 -12.45 4.46 -4.98
CA GLU A 33 -12.75 5.46 -3.95
C GLU A 33 -14.21 5.50 -3.54
N THR A 34 -15.14 5.10 -4.43
CA THR A 34 -16.57 5.31 -4.24
C THR A 34 -17.41 4.07 -4.42
N ASP A 35 -16.94 3.13 -5.26
CA ASP A 35 -17.71 1.98 -5.66
C ASP A 35 -17.42 0.77 -4.75
N THR A 36 -18.44 -0.05 -4.55
CA THR A 36 -18.28 -1.33 -3.88
C THR A 36 -17.62 -2.33 -4.83
N LEU A 37 -16.59 -3.02 -4.37
CA LEU A 37 -15.93 -4.06 -5.16
C LEU A 37 -16.93 -5.22 -5.43
N PRO A 38 -17.06 -5.69 -6.69
CA PRO A 38 -18.10 -6.64 -7.10
C PRO A 38 -17.73 -8.10 -6.73
N PHE A 39 -17.19 -8.28 -5.52
CA PHE A 39 -16.78 -9.59 -5.01
C PHE A 39 -17.43 -9.84 -3.65
N GLU A 40 -17.71 -11.11 -3.39
CA GLU A 40 -18.21 -11.59 -2.11
C GLU A 40 -17.17 -11.35 -1.00
N ASP A 41 -17.65 -11.27 0.23
CA ASP A 41 -16.80 -11.20 1.41
C ASP A 41 -15.86 -12.41 1.46
N ASN A 42 -14.60 -12.18 1.78
CA ASN A 42 -13.58 -13.24 1.91
C ASN A 42 -13.29 -14.06 0.64
N ALA A 43 -13.55 -13.51 -0.54
CA ALA A 43 -13.30 -14.17 -1.82
C ALA A 43 -11.88 -14.01 -2.36
N VAL A 44 -11.18 -12.92 -1.97
CA VAL A 44 -9.89 -12.52 -2.52
C VAL A 44 -8.74 -13.04 -1.65
N GLU A 45 -7.73 -13.63 -2.27
CA GLU A 45 -6.52 -14.13 -1.59
C GLU A 45 -5.28 -13.28 -1.83
N THR A 46 -5.27 -12.52 -2.93
CA THR A 46 -4.14 -11.65 -3.27
C THR A 46 -4.65 -10.38 -3.95
N VAL A 47 -4.14 -9.26 -3.51
CA VAL A 47 -4.35 -7.95 -4.11
C VAL A 47 -3.01 -7.39 -4.56
N VAL A 48 -2.96 -6.85 -5.78
CA VAL A 48 -1.89 -5.96 -6.24
C VAL A 48 -2.45 -4.54 -6.23
N ALA A 49 -1.71 -3.62 -5.64
CA ALA A 49 -2.05 -2.20 -5.54
C ALA A 49 -0.77 -1.38 -5.81
N HIS A 50 -0.35 -1.32 -7.07
CA HIS A 50 0.86 -0.64 -7.48
C HIS A 50 0.54 0.74 -8.04
N HIS A 51 1.08 1.79 -7.43
CA HIS A 51 0.92 3.18 -7.86
C HIS A 51 -0.55 3.61 -8.00
N ILE A 52 -1.35 3.26 -7.00
CA ILE A 52 -2.77 3.66 -6.91
C ILE A 52 -3.09 4.35 -5.59
N LEU A 53 -2.57 3.86 -4.45
CA LEU A 53 -2.99 4.34 -3.13
C LEU A 53 -2.62 5.81 -2.88
N GLU A 54 -1.52 6.28 -3.44
CA GLU A 54 -1.07 7.67 -3.37
C GLU A 54 -1.99 8.66 -4.08
N HIS A 55 -2.74 8.18 -5.09
CA HIS A 55 -3.69 8.99 -5.86
C HIS A 55 -5.04 9.13 -5.17
N LEU A 56 -5.40 8.21 -4.26
CA LEU A 56 -6.70 8.21 -3.61
C LEU A 56 -6.87 9.41 -2.68
N GLY A 57 -7.96 10.12 -2.86
CA GLY A 57 -8.38 11.26 -2.05
C GLY A 57 -9.14 10.83 -0.79
N ASP A 58 -10.34 11.35 -0.61
CA ASP A 58 -11.18 11.06 0.57
C ASP A 58 -11.66 9.62 0.60
N GLY A 59 -11.75 8.95 -0.56
CA GLY A 59 -12.12 7.55 -0.69
C GLY A 59 -11.03 6.53 -0.31
N TYR A 60 -9.82 6.97 0.08
CA TYR A 60 -8.74 6.07 0.52
C TYR A 60 -9.16 5.09 1.61
N PHE A 61 -9.89 5.58 2.62
CA PHE A 61 -10.34 4.74 3.72
C PHE A 61 -11.44 3.77 3.29
N HIS A 62 -12.34 4.22 2.39
CA HIS A 62 -13.34 3.34 1.77
C HIS A 62 -12.66 2.20 1.00
N CYS A 63 -11.67 2.51 0.17
CA CYS A 63 -10.89 1.50 -0.55
C CYS A 63 -10.27 0.46 0.40
N LEU A 64 -9.64 0.89 1.50
CA LEU A 64 -9.09 -0.05 2.48
C LEU A 64 -10.17 -0.91 3.16
N GLN A 65 -11.34 -0.35 3.47
CA GLN A 65 -12.45 -1.10 4.03
C GLN A 65 -13.01 -2.15 3.04
N GLU A 66 -13.13 -1.80 1.76
CA GLU A 66 -13.55 -2.72 0.71
C GLU A 66 -12.51 -3.83 0.47
N LEU A 67 -11.21 -3.47 0.43
CA LEU A 67 -10.15 -4.48 0.38
C LEU A 67 -10.22 -5.42 1.59
N TYR A 68 -10.46 -4.88 2.79
CA TYR A 68 -10.64 -5.72 3.97
C TYR A 68 -11.84 -6.62 3.84
N ARG A 69 -12.98 -6.12 3.37
CA ARG A 69 -14.22 -6.90 3.20
C ARG A 69 -14.01 -8.09 2.26
N VAL A 70 -13.47 -7.83 1.06
CA VAL A 70 -13.34 -8.85 0.02
C VAL A 70 -12.20 -9.84 0.26
N CYS A 71 -11.14 -9.42 0.96
CA CYS A 71 -10.01 -10.28 1.27
C CYS A 71 -10.37 -11.33 2.32
N LYS A 72 -9.91 -12.58 2.15
CA LYS A 72 -10.00 -13.61 3.19
C LYS A 72 -8.93 -13.40 4.27
N HIS A 73 -9.10 -14.07 5.42
CA HIS A 73 -8.03 -14.16 6.42
C HIS A 73 -6.74 -14.70 5.78
N GLY A 74 -5.62 -14.08 6.06
CA GLY A 74 -4.31 -14.46 5.49
C GLY A 74 -4.08 -13.99 4.05
N ALA A 75 -5.01 -13.24 3.46
CA ALA A 75 -4.80 -12.63 2.14
C ALA A 75 -3.63 -11.64 2.18
N ILE A 76 -2.91 -11.56 1.06
CA ILE A 76 -1.77 -10.66 0.90
C ILE A 76 -2.17 -9.47 0.01
N ILE A 77 -1.83 -8.26 0.47
CA ILE A 77 -1.93 -7.04 -0.32
C ILE A 77 -0.51 -6.56 -0.64
N ASP A 78 -0.14 -6.66 -1.91
CA ASP A 78 1.16 -6.23 -2.45
C ASP A 78 1.05 -4.79 -2.93
N ILE A 79 1.79 -3.89 -2.29
CA ILE A 79 1.70 -2.45 -2.48
C ILE A 79 3.06 -1.93 -2.98
N ARG A 80 3.03 -1.14 -4.04
CA ARG A 80 4.17 -0.29 -4.45
C ARG A 80 3.71 1.15 -4.54
N VAL A 81 4.49 2.03 -3.94
CA VAL A 81 4.19 3.47 -3.90
C VAL A 81 5.47 4.28 -3.92
N PRO A 82 5.47 5.49 -4.51
CA PRO A 82 6.65 6.34 -4.53
C PRO A 82 7.04 6.78 -3.11
N HIS A 83 8.34 6.89 -2.90
CA HIS A 83 8.85 7.38 -1.63
C HIS A 83 8.56 8.88 -1.46
N PRO A 84 8.05 9.36 -0.29
CA PRO A 84 7.63 10.75 -0.09
C PRO A 84 8.73 11.81 -0.32
N ARG A 85 9.99 11.43 -0.19
CA ARG A 85 11.16 12.31 -0.42
C ARG A 85 11.81 12.09 -1.78
N HIS A 86 11.05 11.56 -2.73
CA HIS A 86 11.51 11.36 -4.10
C HIS A 86 10.72 12.27 -5.05
N ASP A 87 11.41 12.82 -6.05
CA ASP A 87 10.80 13.71 -7.04
C ASP A 87 9.63 13.04 -7.78
N ALA A 88 9.67 11.71 -7.95
CA ALA A 88 8.57 10.96 -8.53
C ALA A 88 7.25 11.11 -7.74
N PHE A 89 7.32 11.30 -6.40
CA PHE A 89 6.12 11.62 -5.62
C PHE A 89 5.67 13.06 -5.81
N LEU A 90 6.62 14.00 -5.83
CA LEU A 90 6.33 15.42 -5.85
C LEU A 90 5.95 15.94 -7.25
N ALA A 91 6.42 15.29 -8.32
CA ALA A 91 6.23 15.71 -9.70
C ALA A 91 4.81 15.45 -10.23
N ASP A 92 4.10 14.50 -9.65
CA ASP A 92 2.73 14.19 -10.06
C ASP A 92 1.71 14.95 -9.22
N PRO A 93 0.98 15.93 -9.81
CA PRO A 93 -0.01 16.73 -9.06
C PRO A 93 -1.25 15.93 -8.63
N THR A 94 -1.41 14.70 -9.12
CA THR A 94 -2.51 13.81 -8.73
C THR A 94 -2.22 13.01 -7.47
N HIS A 95 -0.99 13.02 -6.97
CA HIS A 95 -0.64 12.42 -5.69
C HIS A 95 -1.27 13.22 -4.54
N ARG A 96 -2.15 12.57 -3.79
CA ARG A 96 -2.94 13.18 -2.70
C ARG A 96 -2.30 12.98 -1.34
N ARG A 97 -1.63 11.84 -1.11
CA ARG A 97 -1.05 11.49 0.18
C ARG A 97 0.20 10.64 0.06
N PRO A 98 1.18 10.82 0.92
CA PRO A 98 2.26 9.87 1.05
C PRO A 98 1.78 8.58 1.70
N ILE A 99 2.11 7.43 1.11
CA ILE A 99 1.88 6.11 1.70
C ILE A 99 3.21 5.62 2.26
N THR A 100 3.23 5.28 3.54
CA THR A 100 4.46 4.83 4.22
C THR A 100 4.20 3.57 5.05
N PRO A 101 5.22 2.74 5.32
CA PRO A 101 5.06 1.61 6.23
C PRO A 101 4.53 2.03 7.62
N MET A 102 5.02 3.14 8.18
CA MET A 102 4.51 3.66 9.46
C MET A 102 3.03 4.07 9.39
N GLY A 103 2.61 4.69 8.29
CA GLY A 103 1.20 5.07 8.09
C GLY A 103 0.29 3.84 7.97
N LEU A 104 0.73 2.82 7.23
CA LEU A 104 -0.02 1.57 7.07
C LEU A 104 -0.09 0.76 8.38
N GLN A 105 0.93 0.83 9.24
CA GLN A 105 0.94 0.17 10.54
C GLN A 105 -0.18 0.63 11.48
N LEU A 106 -0.71 1.84 11.29
CA LEU A 106 -1.85 2.37 12.07
C LEU A 106 -3.14 1.56 11.86
N PHE A 107 -3.24 0.79 10.78
CA PHE A 107 -4.38 -0.08 10.47
C PHE A 107 -4.23 -1.51 11.03
N SER A 108 -3.22 -1.77 11.89
CA SER A 108 -3.03 -3.02 12.63
C SER A 108 -3.63 -2.93 14.02
N LYS A 109 -4.57 -3.82 14.38
CA LYS A 109 -5.11 -3.94 15.75
C LYS A 109 -3.99 -4.21 16.74
N LYS A 110 -3.09 -5.14 16.42
CA LYS A 110 -1.91 -5.48 17.25
C LYS A 110 -1.03 -4.27 17.54
N PHE A 111 -0.75 -3.43 16.52
CA PHE A 111 0.02 -2.20 16.72
C PHE A 111 -0.75 -1.18 17.55
N ASN A 112 -2.06 -1.02 17.33
CA ASN A 112 -2.91 -0.10 18.10
C ASN A 112 -2.92 -0.48 19.59
N GLU A 113 -3.03 -1.78 19.93
CA GLU A 113 -2.95 -2.27 21.30
C GLU A 113 -1.58 -2.02 21.93
N LEU A 114 -0.50 -2.30 21.19
CA LEU A 114 0.86 -2.05 21.65
C LEU A 114 1.10 -0.56 21.92
N SER A 115 0.62 0.32 21.04
CA SER A 115 0.72 1.77 21.19
C SER A 115 -0.01 2.26 22.45
N LYS A 116 -1.22 1.78 22.68
CA LYS A 116 -1.99 2.08 23.91
C LYS A 116 -1.24 1.63 25.16
N LYS A 117 -0.74 0.37 25.15
CA LYS A 117 -0.01 -0.20 26.28
C LYS A 117 1.25 0.61 26.65
N ASN A 118 1.95 1.13 25.65
CA ASN A 118 3.19 1.89 25.83
C ASN A 118 2.97 3.41 25.97
N GLY A 119 1.73 3.89 25.85
CA GLY A 119 1.42 5.32 25.91
C GLY A 119 1.97 6.13 24.72
N TRP A 120 2.18 5.48 23.57
CA TRP A 120 2.65 6.16 22.36
C TRP A 120 1.50 6.97 21.74
N PRO A 121 1.74 8.23 21.34
CA PRO A 121 0.75 9.01 20.63
C PRO A 121 0.56 8.42 19.22
N SER A 122 -0.55 7.72 19.03
CA SER A 122 -0.85 7.00 17.79
C SER A 122 -2.35 7.00 17.51
N SER A 123 -2.72 7.18 16.24
CA SER A 123 -4.11 7.01 15.79
C SER A 123 -4.46 5.52 15.70
N THR A 124 -5.60 5.13 16.28
CA THR A 124 -6.08 3.74 16.28
C THR A 124 -6.98 3.48 15.07
N LEU A 125 -6.39 3.57 13.84
CA LEU A 125 -7.17 3.51 12.61
C LEU A 125 -7.78 2.13 12.35
N ALA A 126 -7.14 1.05 12.83
CA ALA A 126 -7.68 -0.30 12.73
C ALA A 126 -9.06 -0.40 13.40
N GLU A 127 -9.20 0.15 14.60
CA GLU A 127 -10.46 0.15 15.35
C GLU A 127 -11.51 1.07 14.73
N TYR A 128 -11.07 2.27 14.34
CA TYR A 128 -11.96 3.29 13.77
C TYR A 128 -12.59 2.84 12.45
N PHE A 129 -11.77 2.27 11.54
CA PHE A 129 -12.24 1.79 10.24
C PHE A 129 -12.66 0.33 10.22
N LYS A 130 -12.54 -0.39 11.36
CA LYS A 130 -12.89 -1.81 11.50
C LYS A 130 -12.16 -2.71 10.50
N VAL A 131 -10.87 -2.49 10.37
CA VAL A 131 -9.96 -3.29 9.54
C VAL A 131 -8.80 -3.82 10.40
N ASP A 132 -8.08 -4.81 9.90
CA ASP A 132 -6.87 -5.32 10.55
C ASP A 132 -5.85 -5.80 9.52
N PHE A 133 -4.81 -4.97 9.31
CA PHE A 133 -3.72 -5.24 8.38
C PHE A 133 -2.40 -5.20 9.12
N ASP A 134 -1.70 -6.32 9.21
CA ASP A 134 -0.33 -6.32 9.68
C ASP A 134 0.65 -6.15 8.52
N ILE A 135 1.76 -5.47 8.75
CA ILE A 135 2.87 -5.46 7.80
C ILE A 135 3.58 -6.81 7.91
N LEU A 136 3.55 -7.59 6.80
CA LEU A 136 4.28 -8.83 6.68
C LEU A 136 5.77 -8.57 6.40
N GLU A 137 6.04 -7.72 5.42
CA GLU A 137 7.37 -7.27 5.05
C GLU A 137 7.31 -5.94 4.30
N TRP A 138 8.40 -5.21 4.28
CA TRP A 138 8.56 -4.06 3.41
C TRP A 138 10.03 -3.80 3.09
N HIS A 139 10.28 -3.20 1.94
CA HIS A 139 11.62 -2.91 1.44
C HIS A 139 11.68 -1.53 0.80
N TYR A 140 12.85 -0.90 0.89
CA TYR A 140 13.21 0.22 0.04
C TYR A 140 13.57 -0.25 -1.35
N ILE A 141 13.08 0.43 -2.37
CA ILE A 141 13.55 0.30 -3.75
C ILE A 141 14.37 1.55 -4.07
N PRO A 142 15.71 1.47 -4.02
CA PRO A 142 16.57 2.61 -4.29
C PRO A 142 16.57 2.95 -5.79
N GLU A 143 16.90 4.21 -6.10
CA GLU A 143 17.27 4.60 -7.44
C GLU A 143 18.42 3.74 -7.97
N GLU A 144 18.41 3.45 -9.28
CA GLU A 144 19.36 2.50 -9.90
C GLU A 144 20.82 2.84 -9.59
N LYS A 145 21.18 4.13 -9.63
CA LYS A 145 22.53 4.61 -9.35
C LYS A 145 23.02 4.32 -7.92
N TYR A 146 22.09 4.09 -6.98
CA TYR A 146 22.44 3.79 -5.58
C TYR A 146 22.43 2.29 -5.24
N LYS A 147 21.83 1.45 -6.06
CA LYS A 147 21.78 0.00 -5.81
C LYS A 147 23.17 -0.58 -5.56
N GLN A 148 24.12 -0.29 -6.45
CA GLN A 148 25.48 -0.76 -6.28
C GLN A 148 26.24 -0.07 -5.14
N ALA A 149 25.97 1.21 -4.89
CA ALA A 149 26.59 1.96 -3.81
C ALA A 149 26.29 1.40 -2.41
N PHE A 150 25.16 0.69 -2.25
CA PHE A 150 24.74 0.10 -0.99
C PHE A 150 25.17 -1.36 -0.80
N VAL A 151 25.69 -2.00 -1.83
CA VAL A 151 26.19 -3.38 -1.74
C VAL A 151 27.30 -3.47 -0.71
N GLY A 152 27.13 -4.35 0.29
CA GLY A 152 28.13 -4.58 1.35
C GLY A 152 28.25 -3.47 2.38
N LYS A 153 27.40 -2.44 2.33
CA LYS A 153 27.38 -1.40 3.36
C LYS A 153 26.57 -1.85 4.59
N PRO A 154 26.99 -1.47 5.80
CA PRO A 154 26.21 -1.72 7.01
C PRO A 154 24.83 -1.07 6.91
N LYS A 155 23.82 -1.70 7.57
CA LYS A 155 22.43 -1.22 7.57
C LYS A 155 22.33 0.19 8.14
N GLU A 156 23.05 0.46 9.21
CA GLU A 156 23.10 1.77 9.89
C GLU A 156 23.59 2.87 8.95
N PHE A 157 24.65 2.59 8.15
CA PHE A 157 25.15 3.52 7.14
C PHE A 157 24.10 3.83 6.08
N ILE A 158 23.39 2.79 5.60
CA ILE A 158 22.36 2.94 4.57
C ILE A 158 21.18 3.77 5.11
N GLU A 159 20.74 3.49 6.33
CA GLU A 159 19.66 4.23 6.98
C GLU A 159 20.01 5.71 7.20
N GLU A 160 21.21 6.01 7.70
CA GLU A 160 21.70 7.37 7.86
C GLU A 160 21.76 8.09 6.51
N TYR A 161 22.33 7.44 5.49
CA TYR A 161 22.43 7.99 4.14
C TYR A 161 21.09 8.34 3.53
N ILE A 162 20.08 7.47 3.70
CA ILE A 162 18.70 7.69 3.24
C ILE A 162 18.04 8.82 4.03
N ASN A 163 18.24 8.87 5.34
CA ASN A 163 17.59 9.83 6.22
C ASN A 163 18.06 11.28 5.98
N GLU A 164 19.29 11.46 5.54
CA GLU A 164 19.87 12.78 5.30
C GLU A 164 19.61 13.34 3.90
N ARG A 165 19.15 12.51 2.93
CA ARG A 165 19.10 12.89 1.52
C ARG A 165 17.77 12.59 0.86
N ASN A 166 17.42 13.38 -0.14
CA ASN A 166 16.28 13.13 -1.03
C ASN A 166 16.73 12.32 -2.27
N ASN A 167 15.77 11.73 -2.97
CA ASN A 167 16.00 11.01 -4.24
C ASN A 167 16.97 9.81 -4.13
N ILE A 168 17.05 9.20 -2.97
CA ILE A 168 17.82 7.97 -2.76
C ILE A 168 16.93 6.75 -2.96
N ILE A 169 15.78 6.76 -2.31
CA ILE A 169 14.77 5.72 -2.42
C ILE A 169 13.70 6.19 -3.37
N LYS A 170 13.44 5.41 -4.41
CA LYS A 170 12.40 5.68 -5.40
C LYS A 170 11.03 5.28 -4.90
N GLU A 171 10.93 4.07 -4.35
CA GLU A 171 9.66 3.44 -3.97
C GLU A 171 9.77 2.68 -2.66
N PHE A 172 8.62 2.51 -2.00
CA PHE A 172 8.39 1.43 -1.05
C PHE A 172 7.74 0.25 -1.77
N HIS A 173 8.17 -0.96 -1.42
CA HIS A 173 7.45 -2.20 -1.69
C HIS A 173 7.02 -2.78 -0.34
N ILE A 174 5.71 -2.91 -0.13
CA ILE A 174 5.11 -3.26 1.16
C ILE A 174 4.13 -4.41 0.93
N LYS A 175 4.21 -5.45 1.75
CA LYS A 175 3.18 -6.49 1.78
C LYS A 175 2.45 -6.45 3.11
N LEU A 176 1.13 -6.36 3.03
CA LEU A 176 0.25 -6.49 4.18
C LEU A 176 -0.36 -7.88 4.19
N ILE A 177 -0.63 -8.39 5.39
CA ILE A 177 -1.45 -9.58 5.62
C ILE A 177 -2.75 -9.15 6.29
N VAL A 178 -3.86 -9.69 5.79
CA VAL A 178 -5.20 -9.40 6.31
C VAL A 178 -5.52 -10.34 7.47
N ASN A 179 -5.86 -9.79 8.64
CA ASN A 179 -6.27 -10.55 9.81
C ASN A 179 -7.79 -10.44 9.98
N LYS A 180 -8.48 -11.58 10.07
CA LYS A 180 -9.91 -11.66 10.39
C LYS A 180 -10.13 -12.67 11.51
N GLU A 181 -11.11 -12.37 12.35
CA GLU A 181 -11.58 -13.25 13.43
C GLU A 181 -12.39 -14.42 12.87
#